data_eb129124009962e1a1c2e4c55bcec6ca
#
_entry.id   eb129124009962e1a1c2e4c55bcec6ca
#
_cell.length_a   1.000
_cell.length_b   1.000
_cell.length_c   1.000
_cell.angle_alpha   90.00
_cell.angle_beta   90.00
_cell.angle_gamma   90.00
#
_symmetry.space_group_name_H-M   'P 1'
#
loop_
_entity.id
_entity.type
_entity.pdbx_description
1 polymer ?
#
loop_
_entity_poly.entity_id
_entity_poly.type
_entity_poly.pdbx_seq_one_letter_code
_entity_poly.pdbx_strand_id
1 'polypeptide(L)' 'MIKNNKTKFKKGDVLISRDNKVFQFIQAVEHEDLGMIAMVRPYRTDRKVGIRFEDVKLHPLFA' A
#
# COMPACT_ATOMS: atom_id res chain seq x y z
N MET A 1 2.07 -22.65 2.62
CA MET A 1 2.22 -22.01 2.71
C MET A 1 2.08 -21.10 2.39
N ILE A 2 2.16 -20.74 2.58
CA ILE A 2 2.08 -19.82 2.45
C ILE A 2 2.29 -19.13 1.98
N LYS A 3 2.17 -18.64 1.97
CA LYS A 3 2.26 -17.83 1.65
C LYS A 3 2.50 -16.94 1.30
N ASN A 4 2.56 -16.51 1.13
CA ASN A 4 2.70 -15.70 0.93
C ASN A 4 2.79 -14.72 0.76
N ASN A 5 2.90 -14.55 1.03
CA ASN A 5 3.16 -13.49 1.19
C ASN A 5 3.81 -12.70 0.29
N LYS A 6 3.72 -12.64 -0.65
CA LYS A 6 4.27 -11.90 -1.54
C LYS A 6 3.54 -10.73 -1.79
N THR A 7 3.67 -9.75 -1.00
CA THR A 7 3.09 -8.48 -1.30
C THR A 7 3.99 -7.86 -2.34
N LYS A 8 3.42 -7.12 -3.26
CA LYS A 8 4.16 -6.40 -4.26
C LYS A 8 5.02 -5.33 -3.65
N PHE A 9 4.71 -4.92 -2.43
CA PHE A 9 5.32 -3.77 -1.81
C PHE A 9 6.07 -4.16 -0.55
N LYS A 10 7.06 -3.35 -0.19
CA LYS A 10 7.83 -3.52 1.02
C LYS A 10 7.68 -2.29 1.88
N LYS A 11 7.83 -2.44 3.18
CA LYS A 11 7.75 -1.32 4.09
C LYS A 11 8.69 -0.21 3.65
N GLY A 12 8.17 1.00 3.54
CA GLY A 12 8.95 2.13 3.10
C GLY A 12 8.82 2.45 1.63
N ASP A 13 8.23 1.55 0.85
CA ASP A 13 8.05 1.81 -0.58
C ASP A 13 7.14 3.01 -0.79
N VAL A 14 7.40 3.73 -1.86
CA VAL A 14 6.57 4.87 -2.23
C VAL A 14 5.52 4.40 -3.21
N LEU A 15 4.26 4.66 -2.90
CA LEU A 15 3.15 4.23 -3.72
C LEU A 15 2.39 5.43 -4.25
N ILE A 16 1.72 5.24 -5.36
CA ILE A 16 0.87 6.28 -5.93
C ILE A 16 -0.50 5.68 -6.20
N SER A 17 -1.54 6.42 -5.86
CA SER A 17 -2.90 5.99 -6.07
C SER A 17 -3.41 6.43 -7.43
N ARG A 18 -4.63 6.00 -7.77
CA ARG A 18 -5.24 6.35 -9.04
C ARG A 18 -5.44 7.84 -9.22
N ASP A 19 -5.66 8.55 -8.13
CA ASP A 19 -5.85 10.00 -8.20
C ASP A 19 -4.55 10.75 -7.97
N ASN A 20 -3.43 10.07 -8.19
CA ASN A 20 -2.09 10.66 -8.13
C ASN A 20 -1.66 11.15 -6.76
N LYS A 21 -2.19 10.54 -5.73
CA LYS A 21 -1.74 10.85 -4.37
C LYS A 21 -0.62 9.92 -3.99
N VAL A 22 0.37 10.44 -3.30
CA VAL A 22 1.58 9.70 -2.94
C VAL A 22 1.53 9.27 -1.49
N PHE A 23 1.89 8.02 -1.24
CA PHE A 23 1.84 7.43 0.09
C PHE A 23 3.09 6.62 0.35
N GLN A 24 3.33 6.33 1.63
CA GLN A 24 4.39 5.43 2.01
C GLN A 24 3.76 4.13 2.51
N PHE A 25 4.21 3.01 1.98
CA PHE A 25 3.68 1.71 2.36
C PHE A 25 4.16 1.31 3.75
N ILE A 26 3.26 0.81 4.58
CA ILE A 26 3.60 0.37 5.93
C ILE A 26 3.52 -1.14 6.04
N GLN A 27 2.37 -1.70 5.73
CA GLN A 27 2.19 -3.15 5.77
C GLN A 27 0.94 -3.55 5.01
N ALA A 28 0.82 -4.84 4.74
CA ALA A 28 -0.36 -5.39 4.11
C ALA A 28 -1.20 -6.06 5.19
N VAL A 29 -2.51 -5.87 5.09
CA VAL A 29 -3.45 -6.47 6.04
C VAL A 29 -4.51 -7.21 5.25
N GLU A 30 -4.85 -8.40 5.68
CA GLU A 30 -5.89 -9.16 5.03
C GLU A 30 -7.23 -8.83 5.67
N HIS A 31 -8.18 -8.39 4.87
CA HIS A 31 -9.51 -8.04 5.34
C HIS A 31 -10.48 -9.11 4.87
N GLU A 32 -11.38 -9.55 5.74
CA GLU A 32 -12.31 -10.61 5.42
C GLU A 32 -13.12 -10.35 4.18
N ASP A 33 -13.61 -9.15 4.04
CA ASP A 33 -14.52 -8.81 2.94
C ASP A 33 -13.83 -8.18 1.74
N LEU A 34 -12.76 -7.47 1.97
CA LEU A 34 -12.13 -6.68 0.92
C LEU A 34 -10.85 -7.29 0.36
N GLY A 35 -10.39 -8.38 0.98
CA GLY A 35 -9.14 -9.00 0.56
C GLY A 35 -7.95 -8.26 1.13
N MET A 36 -6.88 -8.16 0.37
CA MET A 36 -5.67 -7.51 0.86
C MET A 36 -5.79 -6.01 0.80
N ILE A 37 -5.43 -5.38 1.89
CA ILE A 37 -5.46 -3.92 2.02
C ILE A 37 -4.05 -3.44 2.30
N ALA A 38 -3.64 -2.40 1.59
CA ALA A 38 -2.34 -1.78 1.83
C ALA A 38 -2.52 -0.69 2.87
N MET A 39 -1.86 -0.85 4.02
CA MET A 39 -1.85 0.20 5.04
C MET A 39 -0.75 1.15 4.65
N VAL A 40 -1.11 2.40 4.42
CA VAL A 40 -0.19 3.39 3.92
C VAL A 40 -0.33 4.69 4.73
N ARG A 41 0.64 5.54 4.60
CA ARG A 41 0.65 6.82 5.28
C ARG A 41 0.90 7.93 4.27
N PRO A 42 -0.02 8.89 4.15
CA PRO A 42 0.23 10.07 3.31
C PRO A 42 1.44 10.82 3.86
N TYR A 43 2.24 11.37 2.97
CA TYR A 43 3.49 12.00 3.39
C TYR A 43 3.33 13.19 4.33
N ARG A 44 2.23 13.86 4.28
CA ARG A 44 2.05 15.05 5.11
C ARG A 44 1.28 14.83 6.39
N THR A 45 0.99 13.57 6.72
CA THR A 45 0.24 13.28 7.93
C THR A 45 0.84 12.10 8.63
N ASP A 46 0.45 11.92 9.88
CA ASP A 46 0.85 10.74 10.63
C ASP A 46 -0.24 9.70 10.63
N ARG A 47 -1.31 9.94 9.90
CA ARG A 47 -2.42 9.00 9.88
C ARG A 47 -2.13 7.85 8.96
N LYS A 48 -2.59 6.67 9.35
CA LYS A 48 -2.51 5.49 8.51
C LYS A 48 -3.86 5.30 7.87
N VAL A 49 -3.88 5.00 6.59
CA VAL A 49 -5.13 4.73 5.90
C VAL A 49 -4.99 3.41 5.16
N GLY A 50 -6.12 2.74 4.93
CA GLY A 50 -6.14 1.49 4.19
C GLY A 50 -6.61 1.74 2.78
N ILE A 51 -5.90 1.19 1.80
CA ILE A 51 -6.26 1.32 0.40
C ILE A 51 -6.15 -0.05 -0.24
N ARG A 52 -7.05 -0.37 -1.14
CA ARG A 52 -6.99 -1.66 -1.82
C ARG A 52 -5.73 -1.73 -2.66
N PHE A 53 -5.14 -2.90 -2.71
CA PHE A 53 -3.93 -3.10 -3.52
C PHE A 53 -4.13 -2.69 -4.96
N GLU A 54 -5.31 -2.95 -5.50
CA GLU A 54 -5.60 -2.63 -6.89
C GLU A 54 -5.68 -1.14 -7.17
N ASP A 55 -5.78 -0.33 -6.12
CA ASP A 55 -5.89 1.12 -6.27
C ASP A 55 -4.57 1.85 -6.11
N VAL A 56 -3.49 1.14 -5.83
CA VAL A 56 -2.17 1.76 -5.69
C VAL A 56 -1.14 0.94 -6.45
N LYS A 57 -0.04 1.59 -6.77
CA LYS A 57 1.07 0.92 -7.43
C LYS A 57 2.36 1.61 -6.99
N LEU A 58 3.49 0.98 -7.25
CA LEU A 58 4.77 1.59 -6.94
C LEU A 58 4.91 2.87 -7.74
N HIS A 59 5.40 3.90 -7.08
CA HIS A 59 5.62 5.18 -7.76
C HIS A 59 6.73 5.00 -8.78
N PRO A 60 6.52 5.37 -10.02
CA PRO A 60 7.49 5.07 -11.07
C PRO A 60 8.85 5.74 -10.88
N LEU A 61 8.90 6.84 -10.16
CA LEU A 61 10.16 7.52 -9.91
C LEU A 61 10.94 6.96 -8.75
N PHE A 62 10.31 6.15 -7.92
CA PHE A 62 10.94 5.61 -6.72
C PHE A 62 10.94 4.09 -6.66
N ALA A 63 10.46 3.46 -7.70
CA ALA A 63 10.40 1.99 -7.72
C ALA A 63 11.75 1.37 -8.03
#